data_388052322a898e788db71c1648fb155e
#
_entry.id   388052322a898e788db71c1648fb155e
#
_cell.length_a   1.000
_cell.length_b   1.000
_cell.length_c   1.000
_cell.angle_alpha   90.00
_cell.angle_beta   90.00
_cell.angle_gamma   90.00
#
_symmetry.space_group_name_H-M   'P 1'
#
loop_
_entity.id
_entity.type
_entity.pdbx_description
1 polymer ?
#
loop_
_entity_poly.entity_id
_entity_poly.type
_entity_poly.pdbx_seq_one_letter_code
_entity_poly.pdbx_strand_id
1 'polypeptide(L)'
;MHHIARWLGLALVAPAMACAGHKPPPKAAPVANFADGFDANVRRDVETLRAATDKYHELAAADAAGYPTTMPKCIVDSTMGGMGYHMIDRKSIDEKQEIEHPEMLIYASDGEGKPELVAVEYIVPYRVHPSTEKPPRLFGQEYKRYDQFNYWGLHVWAWRKNAAGLFADWNPAIRC
;
A
#
# COMPACT_ATOMS: atom_id res chain seq x y z
N MET A 1 -64.54 -31.01 -41.01
CA MET A 1 -63.37 -30.20 -41.37
C MET A 1 -62.69 -29.73 -40.04
N HIS A 2 -61.61 -30.41 -39.67
CA HIS A 2 -60.93 -30.15 -38.41
C HIS A 2 -59.58 -29.45 -38.66
N HIS A 3 -59.42 -28.21 -38.28
CA HIS A 3 -58.16 -27.50 -38.42
C HIS A 3 -57.31 -27.73 -37.13
N ILE A 4 -56.20 -28.44 -37.28
CA ILE A 4 -55.20 -28.64 -36.24
C ILE A 4 -54.20 -27.50 -36.34
N ALA A 5 -54.19 -26.57 -35.33
CA ALA A 5 -53.20 -25.53 -35.19
C ALA A 5 -51.93 -26.11 -34.55
N ARG A 6 -50.81 -26.08 -35.29
CA ARG A 6 -49.47 -26.45 -34.77
C ARG A 6 -48.85 -25.24 -34.08
N TRP A 7 -48.60 -25.34 -32.78
CA TRP A 7 -47.80 -24.38 -32.02
C TRP A 7 -46.31 -24.69 -32.22
N LEU A 8 -45.58 -23.78 -32.87
CA LEU A 8 -44.12 -23.78 -32.91
C LEU A 8 -43.59 -23.14 -31.64
N GLY A 9 -43.03 -23.96 -30.75
CA GLY A 9 -42.32 -23.45 -29.56
C GLY A 9 -40.97 -22.85 -29.94
N LEU A 10 -40.81 -21.54 -29.72
CA LEU A 10 -39.54 -20.84 -29.86
C LEU A 10 -38.74 -21.06 -28.59
N ALA A 11 -37.67 -21.86 -28.65
CA ALA A 11 -36.74 -22.06 -27.53
C ALA A 11 -35.80 -20.84 -27.48
N LEU A 12 -35.95 -20.05 -26.44
CA LEU A 12 -34.99 -18.96 -26.07
C LEU A 12 -33.73 -19.59 -25.49
N VAL A 13 -32.65 -19.58 -26.26
CA VAL A 13 -31.30 -19.89 -25.75
C VAL A 13 -30.75 -18.64 -25.12
N ALA A 14 -30.66 -18.63 -23.77
CA ALA A 14 -29.98 -17.57 -23.02
C ALA A 14 -28.46 -17.73 -23.18
N PRO A 15 -27.70 -16.68 -23.53
CA PRO A 15 -26.23 -16.75 -23.54
C PRO A 15 -25.72 -16.92 -22.13
N ALA A 16 -24.94 -17.98 -21.89
CA ALA A 16 -24.17 -18.15 -20.66
C ALA A 16 -23.09 -17.04 -20.63
N MET A 17 -23.25 -16.06 -19.74
CA MET A 17 -22.17 -15.12 -19.39
C MET A 17 -21.04 -15.92 -18.74
N ALA A 18 -19.95 -16.13 -19.48
CA ALA A 18 -18.71 -16.63 -18.95
C ALA A 18 -18.16 -15.58 -17.96
N CYS A 19 -18.16 -15.90 -16.68
CA CYS A 19 -17.42 -15.13 -15.68
C CYS A 19 -15.94 -15.15 -16.09
N ALA A 20 -15.42 -14.01 -16.56
CA ALA A 20 -13.99 -13.83 -16.78
C ALA A 20 -13.26 -14.11 -15.46
N GLY A 21 -12.56 -15.24 -15.40
CA GLY A 21 -11.81 -15.63 -14.24
C GLY A 21 -10.78 -14.54 -13.87
N HIS A 22 -10.99 -13.89 -12.74
CA HIS A 22 -10.02 -12.95 -12.18
C HIS A 22 -8.75 -13.73 -11.90
N LYS A 23 -7.67 -13.43 -12.60
CA LYS A 23 -6.36 -14.02 -12.30
C LYS A 23 -5.95 -13.50 -10.94
N PRO A 24 -5.65 -14.37 -9.95
CA PRO A 24 -5.21 -13.90 -8.64
C PRO A 24 -3.96 -13.02 -8.81
N PRO A 25 -3.80 -11.96 -8.01
CA PRO A 25 -2.60 -11.12 -8.03
C PRO A 25 -1.35 -11.98 -7.81
N PRO A 26 -0.19 -11.59 -8.37
CA PRO A 26 1.05 -12.32 -8.19
C PRO A 26 1.37 -12.38 -6.69
N LYS A 27 1.71 -13.59 -6.22
CA LYS A 27 2.07 -13.82 -4.81
C LYS A 27 3.22 -12.90 -4.42
N ALA A 28 3.03 -12.08 -3.38
CA ALA A 28 4.06 -11.19 -2.88
C ALA A 28 5.38 -11.93 -2.58
N ALA A 29 6.51 -11.29 -2.83
CA ALA A 29 7.82 -11.85 -2.54
C ALA A 29 7.97 -12.17 -1.02
N PRO A 30 8.71 -13.22 -0.63
CA PRO A 30 8.90 -13.55 0.78
C PRO A 30 9.48 -12.38 1.59
N VAL A 31 9.06 -12.23 2.85
CA VAL A 31 9.55 -11.17 3.75
C VAL A 31 11.07 -11.22 3.94
N ALA A 32 11.67 -12.40 3.96
CA ALA A 32 13.12 -12.59 4.01
C ALA A 32 13.89 -11.74 2.98
N ASN A 33 13.30 -11.48 1.81
CA ASN A 33 13.94 -10.66 0.77
C ASN A 33 13.96 -9.16 1.09
N PHE A 34 13.18 -8.71 2.07
CA PHE A 34 13.03 -7.29 2.45
C PHE A 34 13.64 -6.97 3.81
N ALA A 35 13.56 -7.92 4.74
CA ALA A 35 14.02 -7.76 6.12
C ALA A 35 15.27 -8.60 6.44
N ASP A 36 16.07 -8.94 5.42
CA ASP A 36 17.36 -9.62 5.61
C ASP A 36 18.29 -8.77 6.46
N GLY A 37 18.93 -9.40 7.43
CA GLY A 37 19.83 -8.72 8.38
C GLY A 37 19.14 -8.11 9.60
N PHE A 38 17.79 -8.09 9.66
CA PHE A 38 17.05 -7.68 10.84
C PHE A 38 16.75 -8.87 11.78
N ASP A 39 16.48 -8.57 13.04
CA ASP A 39 16.12 -9.57 14.03
C ASP A 39 14.73 -10.21 13.78
N ALA A 40 14.41 -11.26 14.53
CA ALA A 40 13.16 -12.00 14.33
C ALA A 40 11.91 -11.18 14.64
N ASN A 41 11.99 -10.16 15.53
CA ASN A 41 10.84 -9.32 15.84
C ASN A 41 10.52 -8.40 14.67
N VAL A 42 11.53 -7.72 14.12
CA VAL A 42 11.36 -6.85 12.93
C VAL A 42 10.79 -7.66 11.75
N ARG A 43 11.31 -8.88 11.52
CA ARG A 43 10.78 -9.73 10.44
C ARG A 43 9.29 -10.06 10.65
N ARG A 44 8.90 -10.45 11.87
CA ARG A 44 7.51 -10.72 12.21
C ARG A 44 6.62 -9.48 12.06
N ASP A 45 7.09 -8.33 12.49
CA ASP A 45 6.35 -7.06 12.37
C ASP A 45 6.14 -6.68 10.90
N VAL A 46 7.14 -6.89 10.04
CA VAL A 46 7.01 -6.72 8.57
C VAL A 46 6.03 -7.73 7.97
N GLU A 47 5.99 -8.99 8.45
CA GLU A 47 5.00 -9.98 8.04
C GLU A 47 3.59 -9.56 8.42
N THR A 48 3.41 -9.04 9.65
CA THR A 48 2.13 -8.51 10.15
C THR A 48 1.67 -7.33 9.28
N LEU A 49 2.54 -6.35 9.03
CA LEU A 49 2.27 -5.24 8.13
C LEU A 49 1.82 -5.71 6.75
N ARG A 50 2.56 -6.64 6.13
CA ARG A 50 2.23 -7.16 4.80
C ARG A 50 0.89 -7.88 4.78
N ALA A 51 0.59 -8.70 5.79
CA ALA A 51 -0.69 -9.38 5.90
C ALA A 51 -1.86 -8.38 5.98
N ALA A 52 -1.70 -7.29 6.72
CA ALA A 52 -2.72 -6.26 6.89
C ALA A 52 -2.91 -5.40 5.63
N THR A 53 -1.84 -5.15 4.86
CA THR A 53 -1.83 -4.22 3.72
C THR A 53 -1.88 -4.88 2.35
N ASP A 54 -1.81 -6.22 2.25
CA ASP A 54 -1.84 -6.98 0.99
C ASP A 54 -3.05 -6.62 0.10
N LYS A 55 -4.22 -6.44 0.71
CA LYS A 55 -5.45 -6.03 0.02
C LYS A 55 -5.34 -4.69 -0.71
N TYR A 56 -4.41 -3.83 -0.32
CA TYR A 56 -4.24 -2.50 -0.88
C TYR A 56 -3.40 -2.47 -2.18
N HIS A 57 -2.95 -3.63 -2.68
CA HIS A 57 -2.54 -3.75 -4.09
C HIS A 57 -3.71 -3.44 -5.03
N GLU A 58 -4.94 -3.59 -4.55
CA GLU A 58 -6.15 -3.14 -5.24
C GLU A 58 -6.51 -1.72 -4.78
N LEU A 59 -6.38 -0.72 -5.67
CA LEU A 59 -6.67 0.69 -5.36
C LEU A 59 -8.10 0.90 -4.82
N ALA A 60 -9.08 0.13 -5.30
CA ALA A 60 -10.45 0.21 -4.81
C ALA A 60 -10.56 -0.20 -3.33
N ALA A 61 -9.73 -1.13 -2.85
CA ALA A 61 -9.69 -1.51 -1.45
C ALA A 61 -9.02 -0.43 -0.59
N ALA A 62 -8.01 0.25 -1.11
CA ALA A 62 -7.38 1.39 -0.44
C ALA A 62 -8.37 2.56 -0.30
N ASP A 63 -9.10 2.90 -1.38
CA ASP A 63 -10.12 3.96 -1.37
C ASP A 63 -11.23 3.67 -0.36
N ALA A 64 -11.76 2.45 -0.38
CA ALA A 64 -12.79 2.01 0.57
C ALA A 64 -12.32 2.03 2.04
N ALA A 65 -11.02 1.90 2.28
CA ALA A 65 -10.41 1.98 3.61
C ALA A 65 -10.10 3.43 4.05
N GLY A 66 -10.28 4.43 3.19
CA GLY A 66 -10.07 5.84 3.52
C GLY A 66 -8.78 6.46 2.97
N TYR A 67 -7.98 5.70 2.22
CA TYR A 67 -6.82 6.23 1.50
C TYR A 67 -7.28 6.75 0.13
N PRO A 68 -7.31 8.08 -0.09
CA PRO A 68 -7.82 8.63 -1.34
C PRO A 68 -6.92 8.24 -2.51
N THR A 69 -7.51 7.67 -3.55
CA THR A 69 -6.79 7.20 -4.74
C THR A 69 -6.50 8.29 -5.77
N THR A 70 -6.89 9.53 -5.50
CA THR A 70 -6.43 10.68 -6.28
C THR A 70 -4.93 10.83 -6.03
N MET A 71 -4.13 10.43 -6.99
CA MET A 71 -2.67 10.43 -6.89
C MET A 71 -2.14 11.84 -6.63
N PRO A 72 -1.50 12.09 -5.47
CA PRO A 72 -0.81 13.34 -5.23
C PRO A 72 0.43 13.42 -6.11
N LYS A 73 1.20 14.51 -5.97
CA LYS A 73 2.48 14.62 -6.66
C LYS A 73 3.44 13.54 -6.15
N CYS A 74 4.07 12.81 -7.07
CA CYS A 74 5.17 11.90 -6.73
C CYS A 74 6.36 12.70 -6.19
N ILE A 75 6.90 12.26 -5.05
CA ILE A 75 8.06 12.92 -4.42
C ILE A 75 9.32 12.24 -4.96
N VAL A 76 10.21 13.04 -5.56
CA VAL A 76 11.44 12.58 -6.17
C VAL A 76 12.60 13.53 -5.88
N ASP A 77 13.77 12.96 -5.67
CA ASP A 77 15.06 13.63 -5.60
C ASP A 77 15.96 13.11 -6.74
N SER A 78 16.70 14.01 -7.39
CA SER A 78 17.54 13.67 -8.54
C SER A 78 18.70 12.73 -8.21
N THR A 79 19.13 12.69 -6.95
CA THR A 79 20.28 11.92 -6.47
C THR A 79 19.84 10.67 -5.70
N MET A 80 18.85 10.82 -4.82
CA MET A 80 18.42 9.77 -3.88
C MET A 80 17.34 8.84 -4.45
N GLY A 81 16.67 9.23 -5.55
CA GLY A 81 15.55 8.47 -6.13
C GLY A 81 14.19 8.99 -5.69
N GLY A 82 13.20 8.13 -5.56
CA GLY A 82 11.83 8.55 -5.23
C GLY A 82 11.36 8.04 -3.87
N MET A 83 10.40 8.76 -3.30
CA MET A 83 9.58 8.29 -2.18
C MET A 83 8.25 7.69 -2.68
N GLY A 84 7.79 8.06 -3.89
CA GLY A 84 6.52 7.62 -4.45
C GLY A 84 5.35 8.58 -4.19
N TYR A 85 4.13 8.06 -4.39
CA TYR A 85 2.86 8.77 -4.18
C TYR A 85 2.28 8.39 -2.82
N HIS A 86 2.13 9.35 -1.92
CA HIS A 86 1.64 9.13 -0.55
C HIS A 86 0.12 9.31 -0.48
N MET A 87 -0.60 8.22 -0.29
CA MET A 87 -2.04 8.18 -0.06
C MET A 87 -2.31 8.21 1.44
N ILE A 88 -2.87 9.30 1.94
CA ILE A 88 -2.97 9.55 3.39
C ILE A 88 -4.40 9.31 3.87
N ASP A 89 -4.60 8.38 4.80
CA ASP A 89 -5.83 8.35 5.59
C ASP A 89 -5.74 9.39 6.72
N ARG A 90 -6.38 10.54 6.50
CA ARG A 90 -6.35 11.66 7.47
C ARG A 90 -7.09 11.35 8.78
N LYS A 91 -7.92 10.31 8.83
CA LYS A 91 -8.68 9.93 10.02
C LYS A 91 -7.86 9.08 10.98
N SER A 92 -6.86 8.36 10.46
CA SER A 92 -5.96 7.53 11.26
C SER A 92 -4.82 8.32 11.92
N ILE A 93 -4.68 9.63 11.59
CA ILE A 93 -3.58 10.46 12.11
C ILE A 93 -3.82 10.83 13.59
N ASP A 94 -3.24 10.06 14.49
CA ASP A 94 -3.31 10.27 15.94
C ASP A 94 -1.94 9.98 16.62
N GLU A 95 -1.91 9.64 17.91
CA GLU A 95 -0.70 9.26 18.63
C GLU A 95 -0.42 7.75 18.62
N LYS A 96 -1.35 6.93 18.11
CA LYS A 96 -1.19 5.49 18.10
C LYS A 96 -0.22 5.06 17.00
N GLN A 97 0.49 3.99 17.27
CA GLN A 97 1.47 3.41 16.35
C GLN A 97 1.12 1.94 16.18
N GLU A 98 0.28 1.65 15.21
CA GLU A 98 -0.28 0.31 14.97
C GLU A 98 0.30 -0.24 13.66
N ILE A 99 1.05 -1.35 13.74
CA ILE A 99 1.71 -1.98 12.58
C ILE A 99 0.72 -2.26 11.44
N GLU A 100 -0.50 -2.63 11.79
CA GLU A 100 -1.54 -3.04 10.83
C GLU A 100 -2.27 -1.86 10.17
N HIS A 101 -2.10 -0.64 10.72
CA HIS A 101 -2.84 0.56 10.32
C HIS A 101 -1.92 1.74 10.03
N PRO A 102 -1.07 1.67 8.97
CA PRO A 102 -0.24 2.79 8.58
C PRO A 102 -1.09 4.00 8.17
N GLU A 103 -0.66 5.20 8.50
CA GLU A 103 -1.36 6.44 8.12
C GLU A 103 -1.24 6.75 6.62
N MET A 104 -0.21 6.20 5.96
CA MET A 104 0.00 6.39 4.53
C MET A 104 0.33 5.08 3.81
N LEU A 105 -0.31 4.88 2.66
CA LEU A 105 0.12 3.91 1.66
C LEU A 105 0.95 4.61 0.60
N ILE A 106 2.05 3.99 0.19
CA ILE A 106 2.95 4.56 -0.81
C ILE A 106 2.90 3.72 -2.07
N TYR A 107 2.55 4.38 -3.17
CA TYR A 107 2.50 3.76 -4.50
C TYR A 107 3.60 4.31 -5.41
N ALA A 108 4.00 3.50 -6.37
CA ALA A 108 4.89 3.91 -7.45
C ALA A 108 4.45 3.26 -8.76
N SER A 109 4.97 3.72 -9.90
CA SER A 109 4.74 3.04 -11.17
C SER A 109 5.42 1.67 -11.21
N ASP A 110 4.73 0.67 -11.76
CA ASP A 110 5.29 -0.67 -12.03
C ASP A 110 6.24 -0.70 -13.25
N GLY A 111 6.42 0.42 -13.92
CA GLY A 111 7.18 0.55 -15.17
C GLY A 111 6.30 0.62 -16.43
N GLU A 112 5.05 0.17 -16.34
CA GLU A 112 4.01 0.30 -17.38
C GLU A 112 3.05 1.47 -17.10
N GLY A 113 3.31 2.22 -16.03
CA GLY A 113 2.50 3.36 -15.60
C GLY A 113 1.35 2.99 -14.66
N LYS A 114 1.17 1.71 -14.33
CA LYS A 114 0.18 1.25 -13.36
C LYS A 114 0.70 1.47 -11.93
N PRO A 115 -0.15 1.97 -11.02
CA PRO A 115 0.21 2.09 -9.59
C PRO A 115 0.40 0.72 -8.94
N GLU A 116 1.51 0.56 -8.22
CA GLU A 116 1.83 -0.59 -7.39
C GLU A 116 2.11 -0.13 -5.97
N LEU A 117 1.53 -0.82 -4.97
CA LEU A 117 1.88 -0.60 -3.56
C LEU A 117 3.34 -1.01 -3.33
N VAL A 118 4.17 -0.08 -2.86
CA VAL A 118 5.61 -0.31 -2.70
C VAL A 118 6.10 -0.19 -1.27
N ALA A 119 5.45 0.68 -0.48
CA ALA A 119 5.83 0.96 0.91
C ALA A 119 4.63 1.48 1.70
N VAL A 120 4.85 1.72 2.97
CA VAL A 120 3.94 2.49 3.84
C VAL A 120 4.74 3.54 4.60
N GLU A 121 4.05 4.55 5.15
CA GLU A 121 4.63 5.48 6.10
C GLU A 121 3.72 5.61 7.32
N TYR A 122 4.33 5.56 8.49
CA TYR A 122 3.70 5.87 9.77
C TYR A 122 4.05 7.29 10.15
N ILE A 123 3.07 8.05 10.65
CA ILE A 123 3.29 9.42 11.09
C ILE A 123 2.68 9.69 12.46
N VAL A 124 3.40 10.47 13.27
CA VAL A 124 2.92 10.99 14.57
C VAL A 124 3.09 12.50 14.58
N PRO A 125 1.99 13.27 14.58
CA PRO A 125 2.07 14.73 14.55
C PRO A 125 2.70 15.32 15.82
N TYR A 126 3.46 16.42 15.67
CA TYR A 126 4.06 17.13 16.80
C TYR A 126 3.03 17.73 17.78
N ARG A 127 1.76 17.89 17.34
CA ARG A 127 0.68 18.35 18.24
C ARG A 127 0.31 17.32 19.32
N VAL A 128 0.60 16.03 19.10
CA VAL A 128 0.32 14.95 20.08
C VAL A 128 1.60 14.33 20.63
N HIS A 129 2.72 14.41 19.93
CA HIS A 129 4.03 13.98 20.37
C HIS A 129 5.08 15.04 19.98
N PRO A 130 5.37 16.03 20.86
CA PRO A 130 6.22 17.17 20.54
C PRO A 130 7.61 16.79 20.01
N SER A 131 8.12 17.58 19.07
CA SER A 131 9.46 17.36 18.49
C SER A 131 10.62 17.54 19.48
N THR A 132 10.34 18.04 20.67
CA THR A 132 11.30 18.15 21.79
C THR A 132 11.42 16.90 22.63
N GLU A 133 10.52 15.95 22.46
CA GLU A 133 10.54 14.65 23.12
C GLU A 133 11.41 13.64 22.38
N LYS A 134 11.62 12.48 23.00
CA LYS A 134 12.31 11.37 22.32
C LYS A 134 11.47 10.87 21.15
N PRO A 135 12.10 10.49 20.03
CA PRO A 135 11.35 9.95 18.88
C PRO A 135 10.46 8.77 19.27
N PRO A 136 9.24 8.67 18.73
CA PRO A 136 8.45 7.44 18.78
C PRO A 136 9.24 6.27 18.17
N ARG A 137 8.85 5.03 18.47
CA ARG A 137 9.52 3.83 17.96
C ARG A 137 8.51 2.80 17.46
N LEU A 138 8.79 2.23 16.28
CA LEU A 138 8.06 1.11 15.72
C LEU A 138 9.05 0.22 14.93
N PHE A 139 8.83 -1.07 14.77
CA PHE A 139 9.78 -2.01 14.15
C PHE A 139 11.19 -1.95 14.78
N GLY A 140 11.31 -1.58 16.06
CA GLY A 140 12.61 -1.34 16.69
C GLY A 140 13.36 -0.11 16.19
N GLN A 141 12.77 0.68 15.27
CA GLN A 141 13.35 1.90 14.71
C GLN A 141 12.80 3.14 15.38
N GLU A 142 13.62 4.20 15.44
CA GLU A 142 13.16 5.53 15.80
C GLU A 142 12.57 6.23 14.58
N TYR A 143 11.46 6.95 14.79
CA TYR A 143 10.91 7.82 13.78
C TYR A 143 11.85 8.98 13.50
N LYS A 144 11.83 9.48 12.26
CA LYS A 144 12.60 10.64 11.83
C LYS A 144 11.78 11.92 11.93
N ARG A 145 12.45 13.04 12.09
CA ARG A 145 11.80 14.35 12.12
C ARG A 145 11.53 14.86 10.71
N TYR A 146 10.30 15.29 10.49
CA TYR A 146 9.88 16.02 9.29
C TYR A 146 9.35 17.40 9.69
N ASP A 147 10.28 18.28 10.10
CA ASP A 147 9.97 19.60 10.66
C ASP A 147 9.14 20.47 9.72
N GLN A 148 9.36 20.35 8.41
CA GLN A 148 8.58 21.07 7.37
C GLN A 148 7.10 20.65 7.33
N PHE A 149 6.76 19.48 7.90
CA PHE A 149 5.40 18.97 7.97
C PHE A 149 4.84 18.85 9.39
N ASN A 150 5.65 19.18 10.40
CA ASN A 150 5.30 19.09 11.81
C ASN A 150 4.89 17.68 12.27
N TYR A 151 5.61 16.65 11.82
CA TYR A 151 5.41 15.27 12.29
C TYR A 151 6.71 14.46 12.38
N TRP A 152 6.62 13.36 13.12
CA TRP A 152 7.56 12.24 13.10
C TRP A 152 7.11 11.25 12.05
N GLY A 153 8.02 10.72 11.23
CA GLY A 153 7.70 9.76 10.16
C GLY A 153 8.62 8.55 10.16
N LEU A 154 8.09 7.41 9.70
CA LEU A 154 8.84 6.17 9.50
C LEU A 154 8.36 5.47 8.23
N HIS A 155 9.18 5.45 7.18
CA HIS A 155 8.96 4.67 5.97
C HIS A 155 9.29 3.20 6.19
N VAL A 156 8.49 2.30 5.58
CA VAL A 156 8.74 0.85 5.55
C VAL A 156 8.52 0.31 4.13
N TRP A 157 9.61 -0.05 3.46
CA TRP A 157 9.59 -0.60 2.09
C TRP A 157 9.25 -2.10 2.09
N ALA A 158 8.03 -2.41 2.52
CA ALA A 158 7.59 -3.78 2.72
C ALA A 158 7.25 -4.53 1.41
N TRP A 159 7.01 -3.82 0.30
CA TRP A 159 6.49 -4.40 -0.94
C TRP A 159 7.47 -4.30 -2.12
N ARG A 160 8.36 -3.32 -2.13
CA ARG A 160 9.44 -3.18 -3.12
C ARG A 160 10.78 -3.05 -2.40
N LYS A 161 11.76 -3.88 -2.80
CA LYS A 161 13.10 -3.84 -2.21
C LYS A 161 13.71 -2.45 -2.38
N ASN A 162 14.34 -1.97 -1.32
CA ASN A 162 15.07 -0.72 -1.32
C ASN A 162 16.56 -0.96 -1.05
N ALA A 163 17.42 -0.63 -2.00
CA ALA A 163 18.85 -0.80 -1.84
C ALA A 163 19.45 0.14 -0.77
N ALA A 164 18.78 1.25 -0.46
CA ALA A 164 19.16 2.15 0.63
C ALA A 164 18.74 1.64 2.02
N GLY A 165 17.90 0.59 2.10
CA GLY A 165 17.46 -0.05 3.34
C GLY A 165 15.94 -0.06 3.49
N LEU A 166 15.46 -1.00 4.33
CA LEU A 166 14.04 -1.22 4.61
C LEU A 166 13.34 0.04 5.14
N PHE A 167 14.04 0.83 5.96
CA PHE A 167 13.52 2.03 6.64
C PHE A 167 14.12 3.34 6.11
N ALA A 168 14.72 3.31 4.92
CA ALA A 168 15.22 4.52 4.28
C ALA A 168 14.07 5.34 3.69
N ASP A 169 14.17 6.66 3.70
CA ASP A 169 13.14 7.54 3.15
C ASP A 169 13.04 7.43 1.63
N TRP A 170 14.19 7.35 0.98
CA TRP A 170 14.32 7.33 -0.47
C TRP A 170 14.65 5.93 -0.99
N ASN A 171 14.10 5.60 -2.15
CA ASN A 171 14.44 4.37 -2.85
C ASN A 171 15.04 4.72 -4.23
N PRO A 172 16.32 4.38 -4.48
CA PRO A 172 16.98 4.65 -5.76
C PRO A 172 16.32 4.00 -6.98
N ALA A 173 15.49 2.97 -6.78
CA ALA A 173 14.77 2.29 -7.85
C ALA A 173 13.41 2.93 -8.21
N ILE A 174 12.92 3.87 -7.39
CA ILE A 174 11.65 4.56 -7.67
C ILE A 174 11.90 5.70 -8.65
N ARG A 175 11.08 5.72 -9.69
CA ARG A 175 10.97 6.81 -10.68
C ARG A 175 9.53 7.30 -10.69
N CYS A 176 9.35 8.59 -10.97
CA CYS A 176 8.03 9.25 -11.05
C CYS A 176 7.67 9.63 -12.50
#